data_8e44a2a8dd75718405f76d6c30c02fba
#
_entry.id   8e44a2a8dd75718405f76d6c30c02fba
#
_cell.length_a   1.000
_cell.length_b   1.000
_cell.length_c   1.000
_cell.angle_alpha   90.00
_cell.angle_beta   90.00
_cell.angle_gamma   90.00
#
_symmetry.space_group_name_H-M   'P 1'
#
loop_
_entity.id
_entity.type
_entity.pdbx_description
1 polymer ?
#
loop_
_entity_poly.entity_id
_entity_poly.type
_entity_poly.pdbx_seq_one_letter_code
_entity_poly.pdbx_strand_id
1 'polypeptide(L)'
;MANYYLDIETQGFKPEVDKIVTIQFQELDGFGKAKGPLIILKEWEMGEGDMIRTFYKRLFRSSNWDFVPVGTNLIFDLTFLWAKFKKYELDVCPLDKYLYEKPMIDIKHTLIIANDLEFKGSGLDKMTNKKTDGRDIPIFYNNQEYDKIEAYIKNETESFIECLEKLRIKLMEAFPKNV
;
A
#
# COMPACT_ATOMS: atom_id res chain seq x y z
N MET A 1 8.41 -8.32 -14.57
CA MET A 1 8.33 -7.49 -13.35
C MET A 1 7.20 -6.49 -13.54
N ALA A 2 6.28 -6.44 -12.61
CA ALA A 2 5.19 -5.48 -12.63
C ALA A 2 5.10 -4.76 -11.27
N ASN A 3 5.10 -3.44 -11.28
CA ASN A 3 5.00 -2.62 -10.08
C ASN A 3 3.54 -2.28 -9.81
N TYR A 4 3.14 -2.33 -8.54
CA TYR A 4 1.78 -2.02 -8.11
C TYR A 4 1.82 -1.08 -6.92
N TYR A 5 1.14 0.06 -7.00
CA TYR A 5 0.71 0.72 -5.78
C TYR A 5 -0.01 -0.30 -4.92
N LEU A 6 0.33 -0.35 -3.65
CA LEU A 6 -0.31 -1.20 -2.66
C LEU A 6 -0.48 -0.41 -1.37
N ASP A 7 -1.66 -0.53 -0.78
CA ASP A 7 -1.99 -0.01 0.53
C ASP A 7 -3.17 -0.79 1.13
N ILE A 8 -3.33 -0.79 2.45
CA ILE A 8 -4.44 -1.42 3.15
C ILE A 8 -5.06 -0.45 4.16
N GLU A 9 -6.38 -0.57 4.35
CA GLU A 9 -7.04 0.07 5.48
C GLU A 9 -7.42 -0.96 6.54
N THR A 10 -7.26 -0.60 7.80
CA THR A 10 -7.47 -1.52 8.93
C THR A 10 -8.33 -0.90 10.01
N GLN A 11 -8.97 -1.73 10.83
CA GLN A 11 -9.72 -1.27 12.01
C GLN A 11 -8.82 -0.86 13.19
N GLY A 12 -7.53 -1.18 13.14
CA GLY A 12 -6.56 -0.88 14.20
C GLY A 12 -5.15 -1.29 13.79
N PHE A 13 -4.24 -1.40 14.76
CA PHE A 13 -2.81 -1.57 14.50
C PHE A 13 -2.27 -2.97 14.87
N LYS A 14 -3.13 -3.90 15.28
CA LYS A 14 -2.74 -5.25 15.73
C LYS A 14 -3.07 -6.29 14.66
N PRO A 15 -2.09 -6.77 13.89
CA PRO A 15 -2.31 -7.68 12.76
C PRO A 15 -3.06 -8.97 13.11
N GLU A 16 -2.86 -9.49 14.33
CA GLU A 16 -3.47 -10.74 14.77
C GLU A 16 -4.96 -10.56 15.13
N VAL A 17 -5.36 -9.37 15.54
CA VAL A 17 -6.69 -9.08 16.10
C VAL A 17 -7.54 -8.24 15.14
N ASP A 18 -7.00 -7.10 14.71
CA ASP A 18 -7.75 -6.10 13.96
C ASP A 18 -7.98 -6.55 12.50
N LYS A 19 -9.14 -6.24 11.96
CA LYS A 19 -9.48 -6.58 10.57
C LYS A 19 -8.76 -5.69 9.57
N ILE A 20 -8.48 -6.25 8.38
CA ILE A 20 -8.27 -5.46 7.18
C ILE A 20 -9.65 -5.11 6.61
N VAL A 21 -9.89 -3.83 6.40
CA VAL A 21 -11.15 -3.26 5.88
C VAL A 21 -11.12 -3.24 4.36
N THR A 22 -10.00 -2.81 3.78
CA THR A 22 -9.78 -2.83 2.32
C THR A 22 -8.34 -3.20 1.98
N ILE A 23 -8.17 -3.74 0.77
CA ILE A 23 -6.86 -3.87 0.12
C ILE A 23 -6.98 -3.18 -1.23
N GLN A 24 -6.19 -2.15 -1.46
CA GLN A 24 -6.17 -1.40 -2.69
C GLN A 24 -4.86 -1.51 -3.43
N PHE A 25 -4.93 -1.69 -4.75
CA PHE A 25 -3.75 -1.75 -5.59
C PHE A 25 -4.03 -1.29 -7.01
N GLN A 26 -3.01 -0.73 -7.65
CA GLN A 26 -3.06 -0.24 -9.03
C GLN A 26 -1.75 -0.53 -9.75
N GLU A 27 -1.81 -1.08 -10.96
CA GLU A 27 -0.60 -1.27 -11.76
C GLU A 27 0.02 0.07 -12.11
N LEU A 28 1.36 0.15 -11.99
CA LEU A 28 2.16 1.32 -12.33
C LEU A 28 3.04 1.00 -13.53
N ASP A 29 3.22 1.99 -14.40
CA ASP A 29 4.21 1.91 -15.49
C ASP A 29 5.65 2.14 -14.98
N GLY A 30 6.64 2.04 -15.86
CA GLY A 30 8.04 2.29 -15.53
C GLY A 30 8.34 3.74 -15.11
N PHE A 31 7.37 4.63 -15.21
CA PHE A 31 7.45 6.04 -14.79
C PHE A 31 6.76 6.30 -13.44
N GLY A 32 6.13 5.30 -12.85
CA GLY A 32 5.37 5.42 -11.61
C GLY A 32 3.95 5.95 -11.82
N LYS A 33 3.48 6.02 -13.07
CA LYS A 33 2.12 6.45 -13.42
C LYS A 33 1.15 5.28 -13.39
N ALA A 34 -0.11 5.58 -13.10
CA ALA A 34 -1.18 4.59 -13.18
C ALA A 34 -1.30 3.97 -14.59
N LYS A 35 -1.30 2.64 -14.66
CA LYS A 35 -1.41 1.84 -15.89
C LYS A 35 -2.63 0.92 -15.82
N GLY A 36 -3.75 1.39 -15.42
CA GLY A 36 -4.96 0.59 -15.32
C GLY A 36 -5.87 1.11 -14.20
N PRO A 37 -6.99 0.45 -13.95
CA PRO A 37 -7.91 0.87 -12.90
C PRO A 37 -7.32 0.61 -11.51
N LEU A 38 -7.67 1.48 -10.55
CA LEU A 38 -7.53 1.19 -9.13
C LEU A 38 -8.49 0.07 -8.76
N ILE A 39 -7.95 -1.00 -8.19
CA ILE A 39 -8.73 -2.13 -7.67
C ILE A 39 -8.81 -1.97 -6.16
N ILE A 40 -10.01 -1.99 -5.61
CA ILE A 40 -10.29 -1.94 -4.18
C ILE A 40 -11.05 -3.21 -3.82
N LEU A 41 -10.40 -4.11 -3.08
CA LEU A 41 -11.07 -5.24 -2.47
C LEU A 41 -11.66 -4.78 -1.14
N LYS A 42 -12.92 -5.10 -0.87
CA LYS A 42 -13.69 -4.52 0.23
C LYS A 42 -14.22 -5.62 1.14
N GLU A 43 -13.94 -5.51 2.42
CA GLU A 43 -14.37 -6.51 3.40
C GLU A 43 -15.89 -6.61 3.48
N TRP A 44 -16.61 -5.49 3.42
CA TRP A 44 -18.07 -5.45 3.52
C TRP A 44 -18.82 -6.01 2.31
N GLU A 45 -18.14 -6.21 1.17
CA GLU A 45 -18.74 -6.84 -0.02
C GLU A 45 -18.52 -8.36 -0.06
N MET A 46 -17.37 -8.84 0.44
CA MET A 46 -16.98 -10.24 0.24
C MET A 46 -16.51 -10.95 1.52
N GLY A 47 -16.38 -10.23 2.65
CA GLY A 47 -15.81 -10.75 3.89
C GLY A 47 -14.28 -10.79 3.87
N GLU A 48 -13.64 -10.63 5.07
CA GLU A 48 -12.18 -10.57 5.20
C GLU A 48 -11.48 -11.81 4.60
N GLY A 49 -12.04 -13.00 4.84
CA GLY A 49 -11.41 -14.24 4.38
C GLY A 49 -11.30 -14.36 2.87
N ASP A 50 -12.38 -14.03 2.13
CA ASP A 50 -12.38 -14.11 0.68
C ASP A 50 -11.59 -12.98 0.04
N MET A 51 -11.60 -11.79 0.64
CA MET A 51 -10.74 -10.67 0.27
C MET A 51 -9.25 -11.07 0.36
N ILE A 52 -8.85 -11.66 1.47
CA ILE A 52 -7.48 -12.10 1.72
C ILE A 52 -7.07 -13.20 0.74
N ARG A 53 -7.93 -14.22 0.50
CA ARG A 53 -7.65 -15.29 -0.49
C ARG A 53 -7.53 -14.75 -1.91
N THR A 54 -8.37 -13.78 -2.27
CA THR A 54 -8.33 -13.13 -3.59
C THR A 54 -7.03 -12.36 -3.77
N PHE A 55 -6.62 -11.58 -2.78
CA PHE A 55 -5.37 -10.84 -2.85
C PHE A 55 -4.15 -11.76 -2.80
N TYR A 56 -4.17 -12.81 -1.98
CA TYR A 56 -3.09 -13.80 -1.92
C TYR A 56 -2.77 -14.39 -3.30
N LYS A 57 -3.80 -14.82 -4.06
CA LYS A 57 -3.64 -15.32 -5.42
C LYS A 57 -3.06 -14.27 -6.37
N ARG A 58 -3.28 -13.01 -6.11
CA ARG A 58 -2.73 -11.90 -6.88
C ARG A 58 -1.27 -11.65 -6.53
N LEU A 59 -0.93 -11.67 -5.25
CA LEU A 59 0.40 -11.41 -4.72
C LEU A 59 1.40 -12.54 -5.02
N PHE A 60 0.94 -13.80 -4.94
CA PHE A 60 1.73 -15.00 -5.16
C PHE A 60 1.32 -15.70 -6.47
N ARG A 61 1.63 -15.07 -7.61
CA ARG A 61 1.45 -15.69 -8.93
C ARG A 61 2.58 -16.69 -9.20
N SER A 62 3.29 -16.52 -10.32
CA SER A 62 4.38 -17.41 -10.74
C SER A 62 5.76 -16.94 -10.25
N SER A 63 5.91 -15.66 -9.93
CA SER A 63 7.17 -15.07 -9.46
C SER A 63 6.92 -13.93 -8.47
N ASN A 64 7.84 -13.74 -7.53
CA ASN A 64 7.83 -12.57 -6.63
C ASN A 64 7.90 -11.23 -7.39
N TRP A 65 8.38 -11.24 -8.63
CA TRP A 65 8.52 -10.06 -9.49
C TRP A 65 7.26 -9.75 -10.31
N ASP A 66 6.24 -10.61 -10.26
CA ASP A 66 4.97 -10.38 -10.98
C ASP A 66 4.05 -9.43 -10.23
N PHE A 67 4.34 -9.18 -8.95
CA PHE A 67 3.69 -8.17 -8.13
C PHE A 67 4.72 -7.57 -7.17
N VAL A 68 5.33 -6.45 -7.55
CA VAL A 68 6.24 -5.67 -6.70
C VAL A 68 5.44 -4.55 -6.06
N PRO A 69 5.16 -4.60 -4.74
CA PRO A 69 4.45 -3.52 -4.06
C PRO A 69 5.28 -2.24 -4.03
N VAL A 70 4.63 -1.13 -4.30
CA VAL A 70 5.15 0.24 -4.22
C VAL A 70 4.21 1.03 -3.32
N GLY A 71 4.70 1.57 -2.22
CA GLY A 71 3.84 2.25 -1.24
C GLY A 71 4.62 3.07 -0.23
N THR A 72 3.95 3.43 0.85
CA THR A 72 4.55 4.17 1.97
C THR A 72 4.39 3.37 3.25
N ASN A 73 5.49 3.03 3.92
CA ASN A 73 5.50 2.21 5.13
C ASN A 73 5.01 0.76 4.91
N LEU A 74 5.36 0.19 3.78
CA LEU A 74 4.91 -1.14 3.32
C LEU A 74 5.18 -2.28 4.31
N ILE A 75 6.13 -2.14 5.23
CA ILE A 75 6.37 -3.14 6.28
C ILE A 75 5.11 -3.34 7.13
N PHE A 76 4.35 -2.27 7.41
CA PHE A 76 3.08 -2.36 8.12
C PHE A 76 2.08 -3.21 7.33
N ASP A 77 1.85 -2.86 6.07
CA ASP A 77 0.88 -3.54 5.19
C ASP A 77 1.22 -5.01 5.00
N LEU A 78 2.48 -5.29 4.69
CA LEU A 78 2.95 -6.66 4.44
C LEU A 78 2.91 -7.51 5.71
N THR A 79 3.17 -6.94 6.88
CA THR A 79 3.05 -7.64 8.17
C THR A 79 1.60 -7.98 8.48
N PHE A 80 0.68 -7.03 8.25
CA PHE A 80 -0.76 -7.28 8.38
C PHE A 80 -1.24 -8.38 7.44
N LEU A 81 -0.90 -8.27 6.16
CA LEU A 81 -1.24 -9.28 5.17
C LEU A 81 -0.68 -10.65 5.53
N TRP A 82 0.58 -10.73 5.97
CA TRP A 82 1.18 -11.98 6.42
C TRP A 82 0.40 -12.62 7.58
N ALA A 83 0.05 -11.84 8.60
CA ALA A 83 -0.72 -12.32 9.74
C ALA A 83 -2.10 -12.85 9.30
N LYS A 84 -2.76 -12.18 8.33
CA LYS A 84 -4.02 -12.65 7.76
C LYS A 84 -3.85 -13.89 6.90
N PHE A 85 -2.76 -14.00 6.13
CA PHE A 85 -2.46 -15.25 5.41
C PHE A 85 -2.34 -16.43 6.38
N LYS A 86 -1.65 -16.27 7.49
CA LYS A 86 -1.56 -17.29 8.56
C LYS A 86 -2.93 -17.59 9.18
N LYS A 87 -3.72 -16.57 9.51
CA LYS A 87 -5.06 -16.71 10.09
C LYS A 87 -6.00 -17.53 9.20
N TYR A 88 -5.88 -17.36 7.87
CA TYR A 88 -6.72 -18.07 6.90
C TYR A 88 -6.04 -19.30 6.28
N GLU A 89 -5.01 -19.83 6.95
CA GLU A 89 -4.30 -21.08 6.61
C GLU A 89 -3.74 -21.08 5.19
N LEU A 90 -3.31 -19.92 4.69
CA LEU A 90 -2.64 -19.80 3.40
C LEU A 90 -1.15 -20.08 3.57
N ASP A 91 -0.55 -20.73 2.57
CA ASP A 91 0.86 -21.10 2.59
C ASP A 91 1.75 -19.85 2.46
N VAL A 92 2.43 -19.49 3.54
CA VAL A 92 3.38 -18.37 3.57
C VAL A 92 4.58 -18.72 4.47
N CYS A 93 5.77 -18.37 4.01
CA CYS A 93 7.01 -18.58 4.76
C CYS A 93 7.03 -17.75 6.06
N PRO A 94 7.98 -17.98 7.00
CA PRO A 94 8.16 -17.15 8.18
C PRO A 94 8.26 -15.66 7.83
N LEU A 95 7.80 -14.79 8.74
CA LEU A 95 7.65 -13.35 8.49
C LEU A 95 8.97 -12.67 8.08
N ASP A 96 10.04 -13.00 8.77
CA ASP A 96 11.39 -12.49 8.48
C ASP A 96 11.81 -12.81 7.04
N LYS A 97 11.64 -14.05 6.62
CA LYS A 97 11.90 -14.50 5.26
C LYS A 97 10.97 -13.82 4.25
N TYR A 98 9.67 -13.71 4.57
CA TYR A 98 8.68 -13.06 3.71
C TYR A 98 9.05 -11.59 3.43
N LEU A 99 9.38 -10.82 4.47
CA LEU A 99 9.76 -9.42 4.33
C LEU A 99 11.12 -9.24 3.64
N TYR A 100 12.07 -10.17 3.85
CA TYR A 100 13.40 -10.11 3.23
C TYR A 100 13.39 -10.49 1.74
N GLU A 101 12.62 -11.50 1.37
CA GLU A 101 12.60 -12.02 -0.01
C GLU A 101 11.60 -11.32 -0.93
N LYS A 102 10.59 -10.63 -0.38
CA LYS A 102 9.60 -9.91 -1.19
C LYS A 102 10.20 -8.61 -1.72
N PRO A 103 10.40 -8.47 -3.04
CA PRO A 103 10.81 -7.18 -3.59
C PRO A 103 9.73 -6.15 -3.32
N MET A 104 10.13 -4.96 -2.83
CA MET A 104 9.24 -3.84 -2.56
C MET A 104 9.93 -2.50 -2.82
N ILE A 105 9.15 -1.47 -3.09
CA ILE A 105 9.62 -0.09 -3.20
C ILE A 105 8.84 0.74 -2.18
N ASP A 106 9.49 1.02 -1.04
CA ASP A 106 8.92 1.86 0.03
C ASP A 106 9.49 3.28 -0.07
N ILE A 107 8.64 4.25 -0.43
CA ILE A 107 9.07 5.64 -0.58
C ILE A 107 9.18 6.39 0.73
N LYS A 108 8.79 5.82 1.88
CA LYS A 108 8.86 6.47 3.19
C LYS A 108 10.26 6.99 3.51
N HIS A 109 11.29 6.18 3.25
CA HIS A 109 12.68 6.60 3.53
C HIS A 109 13.12 7.77 2.63
N THR A 110 12.68 7.78 1.38
CA THR A 110 12.93 8.92 0.48
C THR A 110 12.22 10.19 0.97
N LEU A 111 11.00 10.07 1.49
CA LEU A 111 10.26 11.20 2.07
C LEU A 111 10.94 11.72 3.34
N ILE A 112 11.50 10.85 4.19
CA ILE A 112 12.28 11.26 5.37
C ILE A 112 13.55 12.02 4.95
N ILE A 113 14.26 11.54 3.93
CA ILE A 113 15.45 12.24 3.38
C ILE A 113 15.05 13.62 2.84
N ALA A 114 13.92 13.69 2.10
CA ALA A 114 13.40 14.95 1.56
C ALA A 114 12.89 15.93 2.65
N ASN A 115 12.69 15.45 3.87
CA ASN A 115 12.27 16.20 5.06
C ASN A 115 13.44 16.35 6.06
N ASP A 116 14.64 16.61 5.57
CA ASP A 116 15.84 16.89 6.36
C ASP A 116 16.18 15.80 7.40
N LEU A 117 15.90 14.53 7.06
CA LEU A 117 16.05 13.35 7.92
C LEU A 117 15.09 13.33 9.15
N GLU A 118 14.08 14.17 9.16
CA GLU A 118 13.09 14.19 10.22
C GLU A 118 11.90 13.28 9.91
N PHE A 119 11.56 12.40 10.86
CA PHE A 119 10.39 11.50 10.74
C PHE A 119 9.07 12.25 10.87
N LYS A 120 9.03 13.27 11.75
CA LYS A 120 7.83 14.08 11.92
C LYS A 120 7.68 15.02 10.73
N GLY A 121 6.55 14.95 10.04
CA GLY A 121 6.28 15.77 8.86
C GLY A 121 6.66 15.09 7.53
N SER A 122 7.25 13.89 7.55
CA SER A 122 7.55 13.09 6.34
C SER A 122 6.39 12.21 5.88
N GLY A 123 5.19 12.37 6.45
CA GLY A 123 4.00 11.64 6.00
C GLY A 123 3.49 12.15 4.65
N LEU A 124 2.77 11.30 3.93
CA LEU A 124 2.18 11.65 2.63
C LEU A 124 1.26 12.87 2.73
N ASP A 125 0.51 13.02 3.83
CA ASP A 125 -0.37 14.15 4.12
C ASP A 125 0.37 15.50 4.21
N LYS A 126 1.65 15.49 4.58
CA LYS A 126 2.48 16.70 4.67
C LYS A 126 3.24 17.00 3.37
N MET A 127 3.54 15.95 2.61
CA MET A 127 4.31 16.05 1.36
C MET A 127 3.41 16.26 0.13
N THR A 128 2.10 16.12 0.30
CA THR A 128 1.09 16.27 -0.76
C THR A 128 -0.09 17.11 -0.28
N ASN A 129 -1.07 17.33 -1.14
CA ASN A 129 -2.34 17.98 -0.80
C ASN A 129 -3.40 17.01 -0.25
N LYS A 130 -2.99 15.87 0.34
CA LYS A 130 -3.90 14.89 0.94
C LYS A 130 -4.77 15.57 2.01
N LYS A 131 -6.09 15.54 1.82
CA LYS A 131 -7.05 16.25 2.68
C LYS A 131 -7.67 15.39 3.78
N THR A 132 -7.43 14.09 3.76
CA THR A 132 -8.12 13.12 4.61
C THR A 132 -7.15 12.38 5.53
N ASP A 133 -7.64 11.95 6.70
CA ASP A 133 -6.85 11.25 7.71
C ASP A 133 -7.33 9.79 7.82
N GLY A 134 -6.40 8.83 7.69
CA GLY A 134 -6.71 7.39 7.81
C GLY A 134 -7.21 6.98 9.20
N ARG A 135 -7.03 7.82 10.22
CA ARG A 135 -7.55 7.58 11.58
C ARG A 135 -9.07 7.54 11.64
N ASP A 136 -9.75 8.10 10.64
CA ASP A 136 -11.22 8.09 10.57
C ASP A 136 -11.79 6.81 9.97
N ILE A 137 -10.97 5.97 9.33
CA ILE A 137 -11.41 4.73 8.67
C ILE A 137 -12.16 3.78 9.61
N PRO A 138 -11.69 3.49 10.85
CA PRO A 138 -12.44 2.64 11.77
C PRO A 138 -13.81 3.23 12.14
N ILE A 139 -13.91 4.56 12.21
CA ILE A 139 -15.17 5.26 12.52
C ILE A 139 -16.14 5.10 11.34
N PHE A 140 -15.68 5.38 10.12
CA PHE A 140 -16.51 5.23 8.92
C PHE A 140 -16.97 3.78 8.73
N TYR A 141 -16.07 2.82 8.95
CA TYR A 141 -16.40 1.40 8.84
C TYR A 141 -17.48 0.98 9.85
N ASN A 142 -17.34 1.37 11.13
CA ASN A 142 -18.32 1.05 12.17
C ASN A 142 -19.68 1.70 11.92
N ASN A 143 -19.70 2.86 11.29
CA ASN A 143 -20.90 3.58 10.90
C ASN A 143 -21.47 3.13 9.53
N GLN A 144 -20.85 2.17 8.85
CA GLN A 144 -21.20 1.72 7.49
C GLN A 144 -21.15 2.85 6.44
N GLU A 145 -20.32 3.84 6.67
CA GLU A 145 -20.10 4.98 5.76
C GLU A 145 -19.07 4.62 4.66
N TYR A 146 -19.33 3.56 3.93
CA TYR A 146 -18.40 2.95 2.98
C TYR A 146 -18.00 3.88 1.84
N ASP A 147 -18.90 4.73 1.38
CA ASP A 147 -18.59 5.74 0.35
C ASP A 147 -17.49 6.70 0.79
N LYS A 148 -17.42 7.03 2.09
CA LYS A 148 -16.36 7.87 2.64
C LYS A 148 -15.00 7.16 2.63
N ILE A 149 -14.99 5.84 2.92
CA ILE A 149 -13.79 5.01 2.83
C ILE A 149 -13.29 4.97 1.39
N GLU A 150 -14.18 4.72 0.43
CA GLU A 150 -13.79 4.70 -0.99
C GLU A 150 -13.29 6.05 -1.49
N ALA A 151 -13.92 7.14 -1.08
CA ALA A 151 -13.48 8.49 -1.43
C ALA A 151 -12.09 8.79 -0.83
N TYR A 152 -11.85 8.36 0.42
CA TYR A 152 -10.55 8.45 1.06
C TYR A 152 -9.48 7.71 0.26
N ILE A 153 -9.71 6.42 -0.05
CA ILE A 153 -8.76 5.57 -0.78
C ILE A 153 -8.41 6.18 -2.15
N LYS A 154 -9.39 6.67 -2.90
CA LYS A 154 -9.14 7.32 -4.19
C LYS A 154 -8.24 8.55 -4.05
N ASN A 155 -8.54 9.42 -3.09
CA ASN A 155 -7.73 10.61 -2.84
C ASN A 155 -6.30 10.27 -2.37
N GLU A 156 -6.14 9.24 -1.54
CA GLU A 156 -4.84 8.76 -1.09
C GLU A 156 -4.02 8.19 -2.24
N THR A 157 -4.62 7.33 -3.06
CA THR A 157 -3.97 6.75 -4.24
C THR A 157 -3.50 7.81 -5.21
N GLU A 158 -4.35 8.79 -5.54
CA GLU A 158 -4.00 9.91 -6.42
C GLU A 158 -2.84 10.73 -5.85
N SER A 159 -2.90 11.04 -4.55
CA SER A 159 -1.85 11.78 -3.84
C SER A 159 -0.53 11.02 -3.82
N PHE A 160 -0.57 9.70 -3.62
CA PHE A 160 0.61 8.84 -3.65
C PHE A 160 1.26 8.84 -5.04
N ILE A 161 0.48 8.62 -6.10
CA ILE A 161 0.99 8.58 -7.47
C ILE A 161 1.61 9.93 -7.86
N GLU A 162 0.94 11.04 -7.54
CA GLU A 162 1.49 12.39 -7.78
C GLU A 162 2.83 12.59 -7.05
N CYS A 163 2.92 12.14 -5.79
CA CYS A 163 4.14 12.22 -5.00
C CYS A 163 5.27 11.39 -5.62
N LEU A 164 4.97 10.15 -6.01
CA LEU A 164 5.93 9.24 -6.62
C LEU A 164 6.49 9.81 -7.94
N GLU A 165 5.64 10.39 -8.78
CA GLU A 165 6.06 11.06 -10.01
C GLU A 165 7.02 12.22 -9.73
N LYS A 166 6.69 13.08 -8.78
CA LYS A 166 7.54 14.23 -8.39
C LYS A 166 8.89 13.78 -7.83
N LEU A 167 8.88 12.76 -6.94
CA LEU A 167 10.12 12.20 -6.40
C LEU A 167 11.00 11.62 -7.51
N ARG A 168 10.41 10.86 -8.42
CA ARG A 168 11.13 10.26 -9.53
C ARG A 168 11.80 11.32 -10.42
N ILE A 169 11.09 12.39 -10.78
CA ILE A 169 11.65 13.49 -11.59
C ILE A 169 12.88 14.08 -10.88
N LYS A 170 12.75 14.43 -9.61
CA LYS A 170 13.86 15.02 -8.83
C LYS A 170 15.05 14.06 -8.67
N LEU A 171 14.79 12.77 -8.47
CA LEU A 171 15.86 11.76 -8.40
C LEU A 171 16.56 11.60 -9.75
N MET A 172 15.85 11.67 -10.87
CA MET A 172 16.46 11.61 -12.19
C MET A 172 17.32 12.84 -12.52
N GLU A 173 16.91 14.02 -12.06
CA GLU A 173 17.70 15.25 -12.18
C GLU A 173 18.99 15.14 -11.34
N ALA A 174 18.90 14.60 -10.12
CA ALA A 174 20.06 14.43 -9.23
C ALA A 174 21.00 13.30 -9.67
N PHE A 175 20.45 12.23 -10.28
CA PHE A 175 21.18 11.03 -10.70
C PHE A 175 20.88 10.72 -12.17
N PRO A 176 21.38 11.52 -13.13
CA PRO A 176 21.14 11.27 -14.55
C PRO A 176 21.71 9.91 -14.94
N LYS A 177 20.91 9.11 -15.65
CA LYS A 177 21.43 7.85 -16.22
C LYS A 177 22.49 8.19 -17.24
N ASN A 178 23.71 7.73 -17.02
CA ASN A 178 24.72 7.72 -18.06
C ASN A 178 24.22 6.75 -19.15
N VAL A 179 23.83 7.30 -20.29
CA VAL A 179 23.44 6.53 -21.50
C VAL A 179 24.68 6.03 -22.18
#